data_8985a3979d0fd7ea228f509e8d8d606f
#
_entry.id   8985a3979d0fd7ea228f509e8d8d606f
#
_cell.length_a   1.000
_cell.length_b   1.000
_cell.length_c   1.000
_cell.angle_alpha   90.00
_cell.angle_beta   90.00
_cell.angle_gamma   90.00
#
_symmetry.space_group_name_H-M   'P 1'
#
loop_
_entity.id
_entity.type
_entity.pdbx_description
1 polymer ?
#
loop_
_entity_poly.entity_id
_entity_poly.type
_entity_poly.pdbx_seq_one_letter_code
_entity_poly.pdbx_strand_id
1 'polypeptide(L)'
;MINEQIRDREVRLIGADGEQLGIVSSREAQKIADEAGLDLVKIAPNAKPPVCKVIDYGKYRYEQARKEKDAKKKQKTVELKEIRLSPNIEANDLNTKMNAAKKFLAKGNKVKITLRFRGREMAHMNASKHILDDIAENLSDVAVVEKVPKVEGRSIGMVLAEKR
;
A
#
# COMPACT_ATOMS: atom_id res chain seq x y z
N MET A 1 4.21 -22.76 -13.45
CA MET A 1 4.33 -24.03 -14.20
C MET A 1 5.24 -24.98 -13.44
N ILE A 2 4.84 -26.22 -13.36
CA ILE A 2 5.58 -27.30 -12.68
C ILE A 2 5.67 -28.53 -13.57
N ASN A 3 6.72 -29.33 -13.34
CA ASN A 3 6.91 -30.65 -13.96
C ASN A 3 6.64 -30.64 -15.48
N GLU A 4 5.75 -31.51 -15.96
CA GLU A 4 5.43 -31.67 -17.38
C GLU A 4 4.82 -30.44 -18.05
N GLN A 5 4.36 -29.47 -17.28
CA GLN A 5 3.86 -28.21 -17.80
C GLN A 5 4.97 -27.31 -18.36
N ILE A 6 6.21 -27.59 -18.00
CA ILE A 6 7.39 -26.85 -18.47
C ILE A 6 7.75 -27.39 -19.86
N ARG A 7 7.52 -26.55 -20.87
CA ARG A 7 7.75 -26.93 -22.30
C ARG A 7 8.98 -26.27 -22.90
N ASP A 8 9.73 -25.55 -22.11
CA ASP A 8 10.96 -24.90 -22.56
C ASP A 8 12.01 -25.96 -22.92
N ARG A 9 12.76 -25.67 -23.96
CA ARG A 9 13.78 -26.60 -24.47
C ARG A 9 14.94 -26.74 -23.48
N GLU A 10 15.38 -25.63 -22.94
CA GLU A 10 16.48 -25.55 -21.98
C GLU A 10 16.05 -24.69 -20.79
N VAL A 11 16.56 -25.04 -19.62
CA VAL A 11 16.28 -24.30 -18.39
C VAL A 11 17.57 -24.17 -17.57
N ARG A 12 17.68 -23.10 -16.82
CA ARG A 12 18.74 -22.98 -15.82
C ARG A 12 18.26 -23.66 -14.55
N LEU A 13 18.91 -24.72 -14.16
CA LEU A 13 18.48 -25.56 -13.05
C LEU A 13 19.19 -25.20 -11.75
N ILE A 14 18.38 -25.07 -10.69
CA ILE A 14 18.86 -24.96 -9.31
C ILE A 14 18.45 -26.25 -8.60
N GLY A 15 19.42 -26.95 -8.00
CA GLY A 15 19.17 -28.20 -7.30
C GLY A 15 18.44 -28.01 -5.97
N ALA A 16 18.06 -29.14 -5.36
CA ALA A 16 17.34 -29.16 -4.08
C ALA A 16 18.10 -28.44 -2.94
N ASP A 17 19.43 -28.47 -2.98
CA ASP A 17 20.31 -27.83 -2.00
C ASP A 17 20.61 -26.36 -2.31
N GLY A 18 19.97 -25.78 -3.33
CA GLY A 18 20.24 -24.43 -3.79
C GLY A 18 21.47 -24.33 -4.70
N GLU A 19 22.09 -25.44 -5.06
CA GLU A 19 23.24 -25.50 -5.95
C GLU A 19 22.84 -25.18 -7.39
N GLN A 20 23.65 -24.36 -8.06
CA GLN A 20 23.42 -24.06 -9.48
C GLN A 20 24.00 -25.18 -10.36
N LEU A 21 23.13 -25.92 -11.02
CA LEU A 21 23.50 -27.02 -11.91
C LEU A 21 23.75 -26.58 -13.35
N GLY A 22 23.55 -25.29 -13.66
CA GLY A 22 23.76 -24.73 -14.98
C GLY A 22 22.57 -24.91 -15.90
N ILE A 23 22.83 -24.80 -17.20
CA ILE A 23 21.79 -24.91 -18.24
C ILE A 23 21.71 -26.38 -18.68
N VAL A 24 20.53 -26.97 -18.52
CA VAL A 24 20.24 -28.36 -18.91
C VAL A 24 18.92 -28.39 -19.71
N SER A 25 18.71 -29.49 -20.42
CA SER A 25 17.43 -29.69 -21.08
C SER A 25 16.31 -29.87 -20.05
N SER A 26 15.10 -29.52 -20.41
CA SER A 26 13.96 -29.70 -19.51
C SER A 26 13.73 -31.17 -19.13
N ARG A 27 14.08 -32.09 -20.02
CA ARG A 27 14.03 -33.52 -19.74
C ARG A 27 15.01 -33.94 -18.66
N GLU A 28 16.25 -33.47 -18.74
CA GLU A 28 17.27 -33.75 -17.72
C GLU A 28 16.90 -33.13 -16.38
N ALA A 29 16.38 -31.91 -16.40
CA ALA A 29 15.89 -31.22 -15.20
C ALA A 29 14.76 -32.01 -14.53
N GLN A 30 13.81 -32.51 -15.32
CA GLN A 30 12.71 -33.34 -14.81
C GLN A 30 13.23 -34.66 -14.22
N LYS A 31 14.21 -35.28 -14.88
CA LYS A 31 14.82 -36.52 -14.41
C LYS A 31 15.50 -36.31 -13.04
N ILE A 32 16.23 -35.22 -12.88
CA ILE A 32 16.88 -34.86 -11.62
C ILE A 32 15.84 -34.67 -10.52
N ALA A 33 14.74 -34.00 -10.81
CA ALA A 33 13.64 -33.80 -9.86
C ALA A 33 12.99 -35.12 -9.45
N ASP A 34 12.73 -36.00 -10.43
CA ASP A 34 12.13 -37.32 -10.18
C ASP A 34 13.05 -38.20 -9.32
N GLU A 35 14.34 -38.20 -9.58
CA GLU A 35 15.35 -38.95 -8.80
C GLU A 35 15.42 -38.43 -7.35
N ALA A 36 15.22 -37.14 -7.13
CA ALA A 36 15.19 -36.51 -5.81
C ALA A 36 13.82 -36.68 -5.09
N GLY A 37 12.80 -37.21 -5.79
CA GLY A 37 11.45 -37.33 -5.24
C GLY A 37 10.78 -35.99 -5.03
N LEU A 38 11.18 -34.97 -5.77
CA LEU A 38 10.69 -33.61 -5.69
C LEU A 38 10.06 -33.14 -7.01
N ASP A 39 9.57 -31.92 -7.02
CA ASP A 39 8.98 -31.31 -8.19
C ASP A 39 9.97 -30.38 -8.89
N LEU A 40 9.82 -30.24 -10.22
CA LEU A 40 10.52 -29.22 -10.99
C LEU A 40 9.62 -28.01 -11.11
N VAL A 41 10.02 -26.87 -10.55
CA VAL A 41 9.22 -25.65 -10.50
C VAL A 41 9.92 -24.53 -11.28
N LYS A 42 9.20 -23.91 -12.22
CA LYS A 42 9.69 -22.76 -12.97
C LYS A 42 9.51 -21.49 -12.12
N ILE A 43 10.59 -20.97 -11.56
CA ILE A 43 10.54 -19.83 -10.65
C ILE A 43 10.74 -18.48 -11.32
N ALA A 44 11.44 -18.44 -12.46
CA ALA A 44 11.68 -17.21 -13.22
C ALA A 44 11.36 -17.43 -14.70
N PRO A 45 10.09 -17.30 -15.12
CA PRO A 45 9.69 -17.56 -16.50
C PRO A 45 10.19 -16.54 -17.51
N ASN A 46 10.51 -15.32 -17.05
CA ASN A 46 10.97 -14.24 -17.92
C ASN A 46 12.47 -14.27 -18.20
N ALA A 47 13.23 -15.09 -17.48
CA ALA A 47 14.65 -15.27 -17.72
C ALA A 47 14.89 -16.08 -19.00
N LYS A 48 16.02 -15.86 -19.66
CA LYS A 48 16.43 -16.58 -20.86
C LYS A 48 17.80 -17.25 -20.63
N PRO A 49 17.88 -18.59 -20.44
CA PRO A 49 16.75 -19.51 -20.33
C PRO A 49 15.99 -19.36 -19.01
N PRO A 50 14.72 -19.84 -18.94
CA PRO A 50 13.95 -19.80 -17.70
C PRO A 50 14.65 -20.51 -16.56
N VAL A 51 14.50 -20.00 -15.35
CA VAL A 51 15.08 -20.62 -14.16
C VAL A 51 14.08 -21.58 -13.53
N CYS A 52 14.51 -22.83 -13.34
CA CYS A 52 13.73 -23.86 -12.67
C CYS A 52 14.48 -24.33 -11.42
N LYS A 53 13.73 -24.73 -10.40
CA LYS A 53 14.27 -25.26 -9.15
C LYS A 53 13.64 -26.59 -8.81
N VAL A 54 14.45 -27.51 -8.28
CA VAL A 54 14.00 -28.80 -7.76
C VAL A 54 13.58 -28.60 -6.31
N ILE A 55 12.29 -28.54 -6.05
CA ILE A 55 11.71 -28.31 -4.70
C ILE A 55 10.36 -29.01 -4.58
N ASP A 56 9.91 -29.18 -3.32
CA ASP A 56 8.54 -29.58 -3.03
C ASP A 56 7.61 -28.43 -3.37
N TYR A 57 6.75 -28.62 -4.37
CA TYR A 57 5.84 -27.58 -4.86
C TYR A 57 4.83 -27.11 -3.80
N GLY A 58 4.31 -28.04 -3.00
CA GLY A 58 3.40 -27.70 -1.91
C GLY A 58 4.04 -26.78 -0.89
N LYS A 59 5.28 -27.09 -0.49
CA LYS A 59 6.05 -26.25 0.44
C LYS A 59 6.40 -24.90 -0.19
N TYR A 60 6.81 -24.89 -1.45
CA TYR A 60 7.10 -23.66 -2.19
C TYR A 60 5.88 -22.74 -2.26
N ARG A 61 4.72 -23.29 -2.61
CA ARG A 61 3.47 -22.56 -2.68
C ARG A 61 3.08 -21.93 -1.35
N TYR A 62 3.25 -22.69 -0.27
CA TYR A 62 3.00 -22.19 1.10
C TYR A 62 3.93 -21.05 1.46
N GLU A 63 5.23 -21.19 1.20
CA GLU A 63 6.22 -20.13 1.48
C GLU A 63 5.96 -18.87 0.66
N GLN A 64 5.55 -18.99 -0.60
CA GLN A 64 5.19 -17.85 -1.45
C GLN A 64 3.96 -17.11 -0.92
N ALA A 65 2.92 -17.84 -0.53
CA ALA A 65 1.72 -17.27 0.06
C ALA A 65 2.04 -16.53 1.36
N ARG A 66 2.94 -17.08 2.18
CA ARG A 66 3.40 -16.45 3.42
C ARG A 66 4.17 -15.16 3.15
N LYS A 67 5.07 -15.15 2.17
CA LYS A 67 5.82 -13.95 1.77
C LYS A 67 4.92 -12.84 1.28
N GLU A 68 3.92 -13.17 0.47
CA GLU A 68 2.92 -12.20 -0.03
C GLU A 68 2.11 -11.61 1.12
N LYS A 69 1.70 -12.45 2.07
CA LYS A 69 0.96 -12.00 3.26
C LYS A 69 1.79 -11.05 4.13
N ASP A 70 3.06 -11.38 4.36
CA ASP A 70 3.99 -10.54 5.13
C ASP A 70 4.28 -9.23 4.40
N ALA A 71 4.44 -9.25 3.07
CA ALA A 71 4.63 -8.05 2.26
C ALA A 71 3.43 -7.12 2.34
N LYS A 72 2.21 -7.65 2.30
CA LYS A 72 0.99 -6.87 2.48
C LYS A 72 0.89 -6.22 3.86
N LYS A 73 1.31 -6.94 4.91
CA LYS A 73 1.33 -6.39 6.28
C LYS A 73 2.34 -5.25 6.44
N LYS A 74 3.47 -5.32 5.75
CA LYS A 74 4.51 -4.29 5.77
C LYS A 74 4.19 -3.09 4.89
N GLN A 75 3.27 -3.25 3.96
CA GLN A 75 2.87 -2.17 3.07
C GLN A 75 2.06 -1.14 3.85
N LYS A 76 2.57 0.09 3.92
CA LYS A 76 1.84 1.19 4.53
C LYS A 76 0.64 1.55 3.66
N THR A 77 -0.56 1.33 4.20
CA THR A 77 -1.79 1.74 3.56
C THR A 77 -2.04 3.21 3.88
N VAL A 78 -2.15 4.06 2.85
CA VAL A 78 -2.55 5.45 3.03
C VAL A 78 -4.07 5.48 3.15
N GLU A 79 -4.57 5.86 4.33
CA GLU A 79 -6.00 6.01 4.59
C GLU A 79 -6.38 7.50 4.60
N LEU A 80 -7.59 7.80 4.18
CA LEU A 80 -8.17 9.12 4.31
C LEU A 80 -8.96 9.20 5.61
N LYS A 81 -8.43 9.94 6.58
CA LYS A 81 -9.09 10.19 7.88
C LYS A 81 -9.88 11.48 7.80
N GLU A 82 -11.10 11.48 8.30
CA GLU A 82 -11.96 12.66 8.31
C GLU A 82 -12.06 13.27 9.70
N ILE A 83 -11.86 14.58 9.78
CA ILE A 83 -12.07 15.37 11.00
C ILE A 83 -13.19 16.36 10.71
N ARG A 84 -14.26 16.28 11.49
CA ARG A 84 -15.43 17.18 11.36
C ARG A 84 -15.35 18.29 12.39
N LEU A 85 -15.58 19.50 11.94
CA LEU A 85 -15.60 20.72 12.77
C LEU A 85 -16.95 21.42 12.63
N SER A 86 -17.31 22.19 13.64
CA SER A 86 -18.41 23.17 13.55
C SER A 86 -17.84 24.58 13.48
N PRO A 87 -18.58 25.57 12.88
CA PRO A 87 -18.09 26.95 12.79
C PRO A 87 -17.90 27.62 14.16
N ASN A 88 -18.60 27.13 15.19
CA ASN A 88 -18.55 27.66 16.55
C ASN A 88 -17.65 26.83 17.49
N ILE A 89 -16.70 26.08 16.95
CA ILE A 89 -15.82 25.24 17.75
C ILE A 89 -14.97 26.08 18.70
N GLU A 90 -14.88 25.63 19.95
CA GLU A 90 -14.02 26.26 20.95
C GLU A 90 -12.54 25.99 20.67
N ALA A 91 -11.67 26.89 21.14
CA ALA A 91 -10.22 26.79 20.91
C ALA A 91 -9.61 25.47 21.41
N ASN A 92 -10.04 24.99 22.58
CA ASN A 92 -9.55 23.73 23.14
C ASN A 92 -9.92 22.51 22.26
N ASP A 93 -11.16 22.47 21.79
CA ASP A 93 -11.63 21.40 20.89
C ASP A 93 -10.92 21.46 19.54
N LEU A 94 -10.67 22.66 19.03
CA LEU A 94 -9.93 22.87 17.80
C LEU A 94 -8.50 22.35 17.94
N ASN A 95 -7.82 22.69 19.03
CA ASN A 95 -6.46 22.21 19.29
C ASN A 95 -6.40 20.68 19.41
N THR A 96 -7.38 20.07 20.08
CA THR A 96 -7.48 18.59 20.17
C THR A 96 -7.63 17.97 18.79
N LYS A 97 -8.46 18.54 17.94
CA LYS A 97 -8.67 18.06 16.56
C LYS A 97 -7.43 18.26 15.70
N MET A 98 -6.73 19.38 15.85
CA MET A 98 -5.48 19.63 15.14
C MET A 98 -4.38 18.67 15.56
N ASN A 99 -4.28 18.35 16.86
CA ASN A 99 -3.32 17.35 17.35
C ASN A 99 -3.64 15.96 16.78
N ALA A 100 -4.91 15.60 16.67
CA ALA A 100 -5.33 14.36 16.05
C ALA A 100 -4.93 14.34 14.55
N ALA A 101 -5.11 15.45 13.85
CA ALA A 101 -4.69 15.58 12.45
C ALA A 101 -3.17 15.39 12.29
N LYS A 102 -2.37 15.99 13.17
CA LYS A 102 -0.91 15.82 13.17
C LYS A 102 -0.52 14.36 13.36
N LYS A 103 -1.19 13.64 14.25
CA LYS A 103 -0.95 12.21 14.49
C LYS A 103 -1.26 11.36 13.26
N PHE A 104 -2.38 11.64 12.60
CA PHE A 104 -2.75 10.93 11.36
C PHE A 104 -1.74 11.20 10.24
N LEU A 105 -1.32 12.44 10.08
CA LEU A 105 -0.32 12.83 9.09
C LEU A 105 1.04 12.18 9.36
N ALA A 106 1.46 12.12 10.64
CA ALA A 106 2.70 11.47 11.03
C ALA A 106 2.73 9.97 10.70
N LYS A 107 1.56 9.33 10.64
CA LYS A 107 1.43 7.93 10.22
C LYS A 107 1.38 7.76 8.70
N GLY A 108 1.47 8.84 7.93
CA GLY A 108 1.41 8.83 6.48
C GLY A 108 0.00 8.83 5.91
N ASN A 109 -1.02 9.09 6.71
CA ASN A 109 -2.41 9.19 6.26
C ASN A 109 -2.71 10.58 5.71
N LYS A 110 -3.74 10.67 4.86
CA LYS A 110 -4.32 11.93 4.44
C LYS A 110 -5.43 12.32 5.40
N VAL A 111 -5.62 13.61 5.63
CA VAL A 111 -6.66 14.13 6.53
C VAL A 111 -7.61 15.02 5.74
N LYS A 112 -8.90 14.67 5.78
CA LYS A 112 -9.96 15.51 5.25
C LYS A 112 -10.57 16.29 6.42
N ILE A 113 -10.46 17.59 6.38
CA ILE A 113 -11.05 18.48 7.38
C ILE A 113 -12.35 19.04 6.80
N THR A 114 -13.46 18.71 7.44
CA THR A 114 -14.79 19.09 7.01
C THR A 114 -15.41 20.04 8.02
N LEU A 115 -15.76 21.23 7.56
CA LEU A 115 -16.49 22.23 8.36
C LEU A 115 -17.97 22.13 7.99
N ARG A 116 -18.77 21.60 8.92
CA ARG A 116 -20.19 21.33 8.69
C ARG A 116 -21.05 22.44 9.26
N PHE A 117 -22.00 22.92 8.44
CA PHE A 117 -22.93 23.99 8.80
C PHE A 117 -24.32 23.44 9.01
N ARG A 118 -25.01 23.96 10.05
CA ARG A 118 -26.45 23.77 10.23
C ARG A 118 -27.19 24.80 9.41
N GLY A 119 -28.50 24.60 9.18
CA GLY A 119 -29.30 25.49 8.34
C GLY A 119 -29.17 26.98 8.68
N ARG A 120 -29.10 27.33 9.99
CA ARG A 120 -28.95 28.74 10.45
C ARG A 120 -27.55 29.29 10.16
N GLU A 121 -26.55 28.45 10.03
CA GLU A 121 -25.17 28.83 9.82
C GLU A 121 -24.79 28.95 8.35
N MET A 122 -25.64 28.49 7.45
CA MET A 122 -25.38 28.49 5.99
C MET A 122 -25.09 29.89 5.43
N ALA A 123 -25.71 30.93 6.00
CA ALA A 123 -25.46 32.31 5.59
C ALA A 123 -24.03 32.78 5.87
N HIS A 124 -23.35 32.15 6.82
CA HIS A 124 -21.99 32.50 7.23
C HIS A 124 -20.92 31.55 6.65
N MET A 125 -21.31 30.71 5.70
CA MET A 125 -20.40 29.69 5.14
C MET A 125 -19.15 30.31 4.52
N ASN A 126 -19.30 31.35 3.71
CA ASN A 126 -18.15 32.02 3.09
C ASN A 126 -17.27 32.73 4.11
N ALA A 127 -17.85 33.33 5.15
CA ALA A 127 -17.10 33.97 6.22
C ALA A 127 -16.30 32.98 7.08
N SER A 128 -16.81 31.75 7.22
CA SER A 128 -16.17 30.70 8.01
C SER A 128 -15.10 29.91 7.24
N LYS A 129 -15.01 30.12 5.94
CA LYS A 129 -14.03 29.43 5.10
C LYS A 129 -12.58 29.69 5.55
N HIS A 130 -12.30 30.88 6.11
CA HIS A 130 -10.98 31.24 6.64
C HIS A 130 -10.50 30.30 7.76
N ILE A 131 -11.41 29.65 8.50
CA ILE A 131 -11.05 28.70 9.56
C ILE A 131 -10.22 27.56 8.97
N LEU A 132 -10.58 27.06 7.79
CA LEU A 132 -9.82 26.01 7.10
C LEU A 132 -8.47 26.52 6.62
N ASP A 133 -8.41 27.76 6.14
CA ASP A 133 -7.17 28.40 5.71
C ASP A 133 -6.21 28.56 6.89
N ASP A 134 -6.72 28.98 8.06
CA ASP A 134 -5.95 29.10 9.30
C ASP A 134 -5.41 27.75 9.77
N ILE A 135 -6.21 26.68 9.66
CA ILE A 135 -5.80 25.32 9.98
C ILE A 135 -4.68 24.87 9.05
N ALA A 136 -4.79 25.12 7.76
CA ALA A 136 -3.77 24.79 6.78
C ALA A 136 -2.46 25.52 7.09
N GLU A 137 -2.52 26.78 7.46
CA GLU A 137 -1.36 27.57 7.84
C GLU A 137 -0.71 27.04 9.12
N ASN A 138 -1.49 26.73 10.14
CA ASN A 138 -0.99 26.18 11.41
C ASN A 138 -0.36 24.80 11.25
N LEU A 139 -0.78 24.02 10.26
CA LEU A 139 -0.24 22.70 9.97
C LEU A 139 0.79 22.72 8.83
N SER A 140 1.17 23.89 8.32
CA SER A 140 2.06 24.04 7.16
C SER A 140 3.45 23.42 7.35
N ASP A 141 3.89 23.26 8.58
CA ASP A 141 5.18 22.61 8.92
C ASP A 141 5.14 21.08 8.72
N VAL A 142 3.98 20.47 8.85
CA VAL A 142 3.81 19.00 8.78
C VAL A 142 2.91 18.54 7.63
N ALA A 143 2.18 19.45 6.99
CA ALA A 143 1.20 19.13 5.97
C ALA A 143 1.23 20.09 4.78
N VAL A 144 0.79 19.58 3.63
CA VAL A 144 0.52 20.39 2.43
C VAL A 144 -0.95 20.23 2.06
N VAL A 145 -1.54 21.29 1.50
CA VAL A 145 -2.92 21.24 1.02
C VAL A 145 -2.97 20.48 -0.30
N GLU A 146 -3.56 19.30 -0.28
CA GLU A 146 -3.75 18.49 -1.50
C GLU A 146 -4.96 18.96 -2.29
N LYS A 147 -6.06 19.27 -1.57
CA LYS A 147 -7.27 19.86 -2.14
C LYS A 147 -7.64 21.10 -1.35
N VAL A 148 -7.77 22.23 -2.05
CA VAL A 148 -8.17 23.50 -1.45
C VAL A 148 -9.59 23.41 -0.90
N PRO A 149 -9.95 24.27 0.11
CA PRO A 149 -11.31 24.29 0.65
C PRO A 149 -12.37 24.48 -0.44
N LYS A 150 -13.34 23.59 -0.48
CA LYS A 150 -14.42 23.59 -1.45
C LYS A 150 -15.76 23.36 -0.77
N VAL A 151 -16.75 24.14 -1.16
CA VAL A 151 -18.12 23.99 -0.66
C VAL A 151 -18.77 22.76 -1.29
N GLU A 152 -19.23 21.84 -0.46
CA GLU A 152 -19.95 20.63 -0.84
C GLU A 152 -21.27 20.56 -0.04
N GLY A 153 -22.38 21.00 -0.65
CA GLY A 153 -23.68 21.02 0.03
C GLY A 153 -23.66 21.93 1.26
N ARG A 154 -23.83 21.35 2.45
CA ARG A 154 -23.85 22.06 3.73
C ARG A 154 -22.49 22.05 4.45
N SER A 155 -21.43 21.76 3.74
CA SER A 155 -20.09 21.67 4.34
C SER A 155 -19.04 22.26 3.43
N ILE A 156 -17.89 22.58 4.03
CA ILE A 156 -16.67 22.95 3.30
C ILE A 156 -15.62 21.92 3.68
N GLY A 157 -15.04 21.28 2.69
CA GLY A 157 -14.02 20.24 2.88
C GLY A 157 -12.66 20.64 2.32
N MET A 158 -11.60 20.24 3.02
CA MET A 158 -10.21 20.43 2.61
C MET A 158 -9.46 19.14 2.85
N VAL A 159 -8.54 18.78 1.97
CA VAL A 159 -7.69 17.59 2.14
C VAL A 159 -6.25 18.01 2.33
N LEU A 160 -5.65 17.50 3.40
CA LEU A 160 -4.24 17.68 3.74
C LEU A 160 -3.50 16.35 3.57
N ALA A 161 -2.27 16.43 3.08
CA ALA A 161 -1.36 15.31 2.98
C ALA A 161 -0.08 15.59 3.76
N GLU A 162 0.65 14.54 4.12
CA GLU A 162 1.93 14.67 4.80
C GLU A 162 2.91 15.47 3.94
N LYS A 163 3.59 16.42 4.54
CA LYS A 163 4.66 17.17 3.89
C LYS A 163 5.92 16.30 3.77
N ARG A 164 6.39 16.13 2.55
CA ARG A 164 7.63 15.38 2.26
C ARG A 164 8.82 16.32 2.19
#